data_0c63fc59361e331a7ef4b1de9b3137be
#
_entry.id   0c63fc59361e331a7ef4b1de9b3137be
#
_cell.length_a   1.000
_cell.length_b   1.000
_cell.length_c   1.000
_cell.angle_alpha   90.00
_cell.angle_beta   90.00
_cell.angle_gamma   90.00
#
_symmetry.space_group_name_H-M   'P 1'
#
loop_
_entity.id
_entity.type
_entity.pdbx_description
1 polymer ?
#
loop_
_entity_poly.entity_id
_entity_poly.type
_entity_poly.pdbx_seq_one_letter_code
_entity_poly.pdbx_strand_id
1 'polypeptide(L)'
;FKVEMGSDVNTSSGTEPTTMRYEDEKADVTRGAGFQLAADIKKINPDVTLDMLWWSEPRWVTDAKDVYAARYKWYKQTLDAAYETYGLVFDYVSANRNERSVDADWIVYLSKTLKSEKDCPYDYSEIKIVAADECGTWGISRLMMKNKELCDAVDVIGSHYTSFADDTTKKLAEGYGKELWFSEGSSPMTYAQSAYRFDEGNSGLTGLNGVFDVANRMITMVSGGYMTLYEYQPAVAGYYDGVTYCQKQLINANTPWNG
;
A
#
# COMPACT_ATOMS: atom_id res chain seq x y z
N PHE A 1 1.58 8.61 -1.46
CA PHE A 1 0.88 7.97 -2.57
C PHE A 1 1.41 6.55 -2.77
N LYS A 2 0.53 5.55 -2.75
CA LYS A 2 0.89 4.14 -2.88
C LYS A 2 0.78 3.70 -4.34
N VAL A 3 1.85 3.04 -4.85
CA VAL A 3 1.98 2.59 -6.25
C VAL A 3 2.14 1.08 -6.30
N GLU A 4 1.30 0.40 -7.05
CA GLU A 4 1.35 -1.05 -7.21
C GLU A 4 2.39 -1.46 -8.27
N MET A 5 3.18 -2.52 -7.95
CA MET A 5 4.14 -3.11 -8.89
C MET A 5 3.49 -4.00 -9.96
N GLY A 6 2.24 -4.36 -9.75
CA GLY A 6 1.43 -5.14 -10.69
C GLY A 6 1.66 -6.65 -10.67
N SER A 7 0.81 -7.35 -11.41
CA SER A 7 0.83 -8.82 -11.51
C SER A 7 0.31 -9.28 -12.86
N ASP A 8 0.79 -10.45 -13.33
CA ASP A 8 0.26 -11.17 -14.49
C ASP A 8 -0.69 -12.32 -14.10
N VAL A 9 -0.82 -12.61 -12.80
CA VAL A 9 -1.63 -13.72 -12.28
C VAL A 9 -2.85 -13.28 -11.49
N ASN A 10 -2.84 -12.05 -10.96
CA ASN A 10 -3.99 -11.48 -10.28
C ASN A 10 -4.85 -10.69 -11.28
N THR A 11 -6.12 -11.04 -11.36
CA THR A 11 -7.09 -10.39 -12.26
C THR A 11 -8.17 -9.62 -11.50
N SER A 12 -7.95 -9.33 -10.21
CA SER A 12 -8.89 -8.54 -9.44
C SER A 12 -8.91 -7.08 -9.93
N SER A 13 -10.01 -6.40 -9.68
CA SER A 13 -10.16 -5.00 -10.01
C SER A 13 -9.10 -4.16 -9.30
N GLY A 14 -8.51 -3.24 -10.01
CA GLY A 14 -7.43 -2.39 -9.50
C GLY A 14 -6.03 -2.97 -9.62
N THR A 15 -5.89 -4.21 -10.13
CA THR A 15 -4.58 -4.80 -10.40
C THR A 15 -3.93 -4.13 -11.59
N GLU A 16 -2.74 -3.59 -11.39
CA GLU A 16 -1.90 -3.05 -12.47
C GLU A 16 -1.17 -4.19 -13.22
N PRO A 17 -0.80 -3.98 -14.49
CA PRO A 17 0.09 -4.89 -15.19
C PRO A 17 1.46 -4.96 -14.50
N THR A 18 2.02 -6.18 -14.40
CA THR A 18 3.34 -6.33 -13.77
C THR A 18 4.44 -5.54 -14.50
N THR A 19 5.34 -4.97 -13.74
CA THR A 19 6.54 -4.31 -14.28
C THR A 19 7.50 -5.30 -14.96
N MET A 20 7.46 -6.59 -14.57
CA MET A 20 8.28 -7.65 -15.17
C MET A 20 7.43 -8.90 -15.38
N ARG A 21 7.21 -9.30 -16.63
CA ARG A 21 6.48 -10.53 -16.97
C ARG A 21 7.35 -11.79 -16.90
N TYR A 22 8.66 -11.61 -17.11
CA TYR A 22 9.66 -12.67 -17.14
C TYR A 22 10.88 -12.27 -16.32
N GLU A 23 11.62 -13.25 -15.84
CA GLU A 23 12.78 -13.03 -14.98
C GLU A 23 13.93 -12.27 -15.65
N ASP A 24 14.11 -12.45 -16.95
CA ASP A 24 15.14 -11.83 -17.79
C ASP A 24 14.68 -10.53 -18.49
N GLU A 25 13.45 -10.11 -18.23
CA GLU A 25 12.91 -8.88 -18.78
C GLU A 25 13.43 -7.66 -17.99
N LYS A 26 13.77 -6.56 -18.70
CA LYS A 26 13.98 -5.28 -18.05
C LYS A 26 12.63 -4.77 -17.52
N ALA A 27 12.62 -4.29 -16.28
CA ALA A 27 11.40 -3.73 -15.70
C ALA A 27 10.87 -2.55 -16.52
N ASP A 28 9.56 -2.55 -16.77
CA ASP A 28 8.85 -1.53 -17.54
C ASP A 28 7.71 -0.95 -16.70
N VAL A 29 7.97 0.18 -16.08
CA VAL A 29 7.03 0.93 -15.22
C VAL A 29 6.03 1.76 -16.02
N THR A 30 6.08 1.72 -17.35
CA THR A 30 5.12 2.42 -18.22
C THR A 30 3.88 1.59 -18.54
N ARG A 31 3.86 0.32 -18.16
CA ARG A 31 2.73 -0.58 -18.44
C ARG A 31 1.47 -0.26 -17.68
N GLY A 32 1.61 0.22 -16.43
CA GLY A 32 0.51 0.64 -15.58
C GLY A 32 0.41 2.17 -15.49
N ALA A 33 -0.69 2.65 -14.97
CA ALA A 33 -0.92 4.09 -14.79
C ALA A 33 -0.27 4.64 -13.50
N GLY A 34 -0.02 3.78 -12.50
CA GLY A 34 0.37 4.20 -11.16
C GLY A 34 1.69 4.98 -11.10
N PHE A 35 2.73 4.52 -11.78
CA PHE A 35 4.03 5.20 -11.80
C PHE A 35 3.99 6.54 -12.54
N GLN A 36 3.27 6.61 -13.68
CA GLN A 36 3.05 7.87 -14.38
C GLN A 36 2.29 8.87 -13.52
N LEU A 37 1.23 8.42 -12.84
CA LEU A 37 0.45 9.26 -11.93
C LEU A 37 1.32 9.76 -10.75
N ALA A 38 2.17 8.90 -10.18
CA ALA A 38 3.12 9.30 -9.14
C ALA A 38 4.06 10.42 -9.63
N ALA A 39 4.57 10.29 -10.86
CA ALA A 39 5.42 11.31 -11.48
C ALA A 39 4.68 12.64 -11.67
N ASP A 40 3.43 12.59 -12.11
CA ASP A 40 2.63 13.80 -12.30
C ASP A 40 2.25 14.46 -10.95
N ILE A 41 1.96 13.66 -9.92
CA ILE A 41 1.74 14.15 -8.56
C ILE A 41 3.00 14.84 -8.01
N LYS A 42 4.18 14.20 -8.17
CA LYS A 42 5.47 14.79 -7.73
C LYS A 42 5.80 16.11 -8.42
N LYS A 43 5.38 16.33 -9.67
CA LYS A 43 5.51 17.63 -10.35
C LYS A 43 4.67 18.73 -9.70
N ILE A 44 3.48 18.36 -9.20
CA ILE A 44 2.55 19.30 -8.56
C ILE A 44 2.95 19.54 -7.10
N ASN A 45 3.28 18.47 -6.38
CA ASN A 45 3.69 18.50 -4.99
C ASN A 45 4.92 17.58 -4.78
N PRO A 46 6.13 18.13 -4.80
CA PRO A 46 7.37 17.35 -4.64
C PRO A 46 7.48 16.65 -3.28
N ASP A 47 6.77 17.13 -2.25
CA ASP A 47 6.85 16.61 -0.87
C ASP A 47 5.97 15.38 -0.65
N VAL A 48 5.18 14.95 -1.64
CA VAL A 48 4.40 13.71 -1.51
C VAL A 48 5.34 12.52 -1.37
N THR A 49 5.19 11.76 -0.30
CA THR A 49 5.92 10.50 -0.09
C THR A 49 5.34 9.39 -0.95
N LEU A 50 6.20 8.47 -1.40
CA LEU A 50 5.82 7.33 -2.23
C LEU A 50 6.04 6.02 -1.48
N ASP A 51 5.04 5.14 -1.54
CA ASP A 51 5.11 3.75 -1.08
C ASP A 51 4.87 2.81 -2.26
N MET A 52 5.68 1.75 -2.35
CA MET A 52 5.57 0.75 -3.40
C MET A 52 4.88 -0.50 -2.88
N LEU A 53 3.73 -0.83 -3.45
CA LEU A 53 2.85 -1.90 -2.99
C LEU A 53 3.10 -3.21 -3.74
N TRP A 54 3.17 -4.29 -2.99
CA TRP A 54 3.07 -5.66 -3.47
C TRP A 54 1.67 -6.24 -3.26
N TRP A 55 0.78 -6.07 -4.23
CA TRP A 55 -0.55 -6.70 -4.21
C TRP A 55 -0.48 -8.19 -4.59
N SER A 56 0.14 -8.46 -5.72
CA SER A 56 0.43 -9.82 -6.19
C SER A 56 1.73 -9.78 -6.98
N GLU A 57 2.42 -10.91 -7.04
CA GLU A 57 3.70 -11.01 -7.74
C GLU A 57 3.55 -11.72 -9.08
N PRO A 58 4.48 -11.52 -10.03
CA PRO A 58 4.47 -12.21 -11.30
C PRO A 58 4.79 -13.71 -11.12
N ARG A 59 4.33 -14.52 -12.07
CA ARG A 59 4.45 -15.98 -12.02
C ARG A 59 5.89 -16.47 -11.87
N TRP A 60 6.82 -15.83 -12.56
CA TRP A 60 8.23 -16.22 -12.50
C TRP A 60 8.82 -16.05 -11.07
N VAL A 61 8.31 -15.13 -10.27
CA VAL A 61 8.67 -14.99 -8.84
C VAL A 61 8.07 -16.13 -8.03
N THR A 62 6.76 -16.36 -8.20
CA THR A 62 6.05 -17.41 -7.45
C THR A 62 6.63 -18.81 -7.72
N ASP A 63 7.05 -19.08 -8.97
CA ASP A 63 7.56 -20.38 -9.41
C ASP A 63 9.08 -20.50 -9.23
N ALA A 64 9.76 -19.47 -8.73
CA ALA A 64 11.20 -19.46 -8.56
C ALA A 64 11.67 -20.47 -7.51
N LYS A 65 12.85 -21.04 -7.72
CA LYS A 65 13.50 -21.94 -6.76
C LYS A 65 13.90 -21.22 -5.47
N ASP A 66 14.43 -20.00 -5.61
CA ASP A 66 14.72 -19.06 -4.54
C ASP A 66 13.77 -17.87 -4.67
N VAL A 67 12.63 -18.02 -4.01
CA VAL A 67 11.54 -17.03 -4.08
C VAL A 67 11.98 -15.68 -3.51
N TYR A 68 12.83 -15.66 -2.48
CA TYR A 68 13.26 -14.39 -1.87
C TYR A 68 14.22 -13.63 -2.79
N ALA A 69 15.18 -14.32 -3.39
CA ALA A 69 16.08 -13.69 -4.37
C ALA A 69 15.32 -13.19 -5.62
N ALA A 70 14.36 -13.97 -6.12
CA ALA A 70 13.54 -13.59 -7.26
C ALA A 70 12.64 -12.38 -6.94
N ARG A 71 12.00 -12.38 -5.77
CA ARG A 71 11.15 -11.28 -5.32
C ARG A 71 11.97 -10.00 -5.09
N TYR A 72 13.14 -10.11 -4.47
CA TYR A 72 14.05 -8.98 -4.32
C TYR A 72 14.47 -8.40 -5.67
N LYS A 73 14.83 -9.27 -6.63
CA LYS A 73 15.15 -8.84 -7.99
C LYS A 73 14.02 -8.03 -8.62
N TRP A 74 12.78 -8.47 -8.45
CA TRP A 74 11.61 -7.76 -8.94
C TRP A 74 11.44 -6.39 -8.27
N TYR A 75 11.55 -6.31 -6.94
CA TYR A 75 11.52 -5.04 -6.20
C TYR A 75 12.62 -4.09 -6.69
N LYS A 76 13.87 -4.55 -6.70
CA LYS A 76 15.01 -3.75 -7.09
C LYS A 76 14.88 -3.22 -8.51
N GLN A 77 14.59 -4.09 -9.46
CA GLN A 77 14.47 -3.67 -10.87
C GLN A 77 13.29 -2.73 -11.10
N THR A 78 12.21 -2.86 -10.34
CA THR A 78 11.09 -1.91 -10.39
C THR A 78 11.48 -0.54 -9.83
N LEU A 79 12.19 -0.48 -8.70
CA LEU A 79 12.74 0.76 -8.13
C LEU A 79 13.72 1.43 -9.09
N ASP A 80 14.66 0.67 -9.65
CA ASP A 80 15.62 1.16 -10.64
C ASP A 80 14.91 1.77 -11.86
N ALA A 81 13.95 1.05 -12.43
CA ALA A 81 13.19 1.50 -13.60
C ALA A 81 12.32 2.73 -13.31
N ALA A 82 11.74 2.82 -12.11
CA ALA A 82 10.96 3.99 -11.70
C ALA A 82 11.82 5.25 -11.62
N TYR A 83 13.04 5.11 -11.10
CA TYR A 83 14.00 6.22 -11.08
C TYR A 83 14.49 6.56 -12.49
N GLU A 84 14.92 5.57 -13.27
CA GLU A 84 15.43 5.78 -14.64
C GLU A 84 14.40 6.42 -15.57
N THR A 85 13.11 6.01 -15.44
CA THR A 85 12.05 6.46 -16.35
C THR A 85 11.44 7.80 -15.93
N TYR A 86 11.22 7.99 -14.63
CA TYR A 86 10.43 9.11 -14.12
C TYR A 86 11.16 9.95 -13.06
N GLY A 87 12.36 9.57 -12.63
CA GLY A 87 13.07 10.22 -11.52
C GLY A 87 12.41 9.97 -10.15
N LEU A 88 11.61 8.91 -10.01
CA LEU A 88 10.91 8.63 -8.76
C LEU A 88 11.85 8.01 -7.74
N VAL A 89 11.86 8.59 -6.55
CA VAL A 89 12.51 8.06 -5.35
C VAL A 89 11.39 7.60 -4.41
N PHE A 90 11.42 6.33 -4.03
CA PHE A 90 10.46 5.77 -3.10
C PHE A 90 10.97 5.92 -1.67
N ASP A 91 10.10 6.43 -0.81
CA ASP A 91 10.37 6.61 0.62
C ASP A 91 10.06 5.34 1.41
N TYR A 92 9.11 4.55 0.90
CA TYR A 92 8.60 3.33 1.54
C TYR A 92 8.42 2.20 0.54
N VAL A 93 8.48 0.97 1.06
CA VAL A 93 8.03 -0.24 0.34
C VAL A 93 7.19 -1.11 1.28
N SER A 94 6.02 -1.53 0.80
CA SER A 94 5.19 -2.53 1.47
C SER A 94 5.82 -3.91 1.29
N ALA A 95 6.31 -4.50 2.38
CA ALA A 95 7.09 -5.74 2.35
C ALA A 95 6.23 -6.99 2.33
N ASN A 96 4.97 -6.91 2.74
CA ASN A 96 4.08 -8.07 2.76
C ASN A 96 3.14 -8.05 1.55
N ARG A 97 2.75 -9.25 1.08
CA ARG A 97 1.70 -9.34 0.09
C ARG A 97 0.40 -8.79 0.70
N ASN A 98 -0.22 -7.86 -0.03
CA ASN A 98 -1.43 -7.14 0.42
C ASN A 98 -2.48 -8.09 1.00
N GLU A 99 -2.88 -7.85 2.25
CA GLU A 99 -3.91 -8.60 2.99
C GLU A 99 -3.68 -10.13 3.07
N ARG A 100 -2.43 -10.57 3.10
CA ARG A 100 -2.06 -11.99 3.20
C ARG A 100 -1.27 -12.26 4.48
N SER A 101 -1.04 -13.55 4.74
CA SER A 101 -0.25 -13.99 5.88
C SER A 101 1.13 -13.35 5.91
N VAL A 102 1.59 -13.00 7.10
CA VAL A 102 2.90 -12.40 7.32
C VAL A 102 4.01 -13.41 7.02
N ASP A 103 4.93 -13.05 6.14
CA ASP A 103 6.18 -13.77 5.91
C ASP A 103 7.33 -13.00 6.60
N ALA A 104 7.55 -13.31 7.87
CA ALA A 104 8.52 -12.59 8.69
C ALA A 104 9.96 -12.72 8.18
N ASP A 105 10.32 -13.88 7.64
CA ASP A 105 11.68 -14.15 7.14
C ASP A 105 11.93 -13.35 5.86
N TRP A 106 10.94 -13.25 5.00
CA TRP A 106 11.00 -12.39 3.82
C TRP A 106 11.13 -10.90 4.18
N ILE A 107 10.35 -10.40 5.14
CA ILE A 107 10.42 -8.99 5.57
C ILE A 107 11.83 -8.66 6.07
N VAL A 108 12.41 -9.54 6.88
CA VAL A 108 13.80 -9.40 7.37
C VAL A 108 14.80 -9.44 6.21
N TYR A 109 14.61 -10.38 5.28
CA TYR A 109 15.46 -10.51 4.09
C TYR A 109 15.42 -9.24 3.24
N LEU A 110 14.22 -8.73 2.90
CA LEU A 110 14.04 -7.51 2.11
C LEU A 110 14.74 -6.32 2.78
N SER A 111 14.47 -6.09 4.06
CA SER A 111 15.07 -4.96 4.81
C SER A 111 16.59 -5.02 4.80
N LYS A 112 17.17 -6.18 5.12
CA LYS A 112 18.63 -6.37 5.14
C LYS A 112 19.26 -6.16 3.75
N THR A 113 18.60 -6.69 2.71
CA THR A 113 19.13 -6.63 1.35
C THR A 113 19.04 -5.22 0.79
N LEU A 114 17.91 -4.52 0.95
CA LEU A 114 17.79 -3.11 0.55
C LEU A 114 18.82 -2.23 1.25
N LYS A 115 18.96 -2.35 2.57
CA LYS A 115 19.91 -1.56 3.37
C LYS A 115 21.40 -1.84 3.04
N SER A 116 21.71 -2.98 2.43
CA SER A 116 23.06 -3.34 2.02
C SER A 116 23.34 -3.14 0.53
N GLU A 117 22.30 -2.83 -0.27
CA GLU A 117 22.43 -2.67 -1.72
C GLU A 117 23.37 -1.48 -2.06
N LYS A 118 24.27 -1.72 -3.03
CA LYS A 118 25.23 -0.70 -3.49
C LYS A 118 25.09 -0.40 -4.97
N ASP A 119 24.49 -1.29 -5.73
CA ASP A 119 24.18 -1.11 -7.15
C ASP A 119 22.76 -0.57 -7.30
N CYS A 120 22.59 0.70 -6.97
CA CYS A 120 21.29 1.37 -6.95
C CYS A 120 21.42 2.84 -7.37
N PRO A 121 20.39 3.42 -8.03
CA PRO A 121 20.44 4.78 -8.55
C PRO A 121 20.31 5.87 -7.48
N TYR A 122 19.82 5.52 -6.29
CA TYR A 122 19.75 6.38 -5.11
C TYR A 122 19.96 5.53 -3.84
N ASP A 123 20.06 6.11 -2.67
CA ASP A 123 20.36 5.39 -1.43
C ASP A 123 19.16 4.56 -0.96
N TYR A 124 19.17 3.26 -1.24
CA TYR A 124 18.13 2.32 -0.81
C TYR A 124 18.13 2.04 0.69
N SER A 125 19.21 2.41 1.41
CA SER A 125 19.23 2.26 2.87
C SER A 125 18.26 3.19 3.61
N GLU A 126 17.83 4.27 2.95
CA GLU A 126 16.84 5.22 3.45
C GLU A 126 15.38 4.76 3.23
N ILE A 127 15.15 3.75 2.39
CA ILE A 127 13.81 3.21 2.15
C ILE A 127 13.30 2.53 3.42
N LYS A 128 12.15 2.96 3.90
CA LYS A 128 11.46 2.40 5.07
C LYS A 128 10.58 1.22 4.68
N ILE A 129 10.52 0.23 5.57
CA ILE A 129 9.71 -0.98 5.39
C ILE A 129 8.36 -0.80 6.06
N VAL A 130 7.29 -0.88 5.27
CA VAL A 130 5.90 -0.97 5.74
C VAL A 130 5.53 -2.45 5.83
N ALA A 131 4.98 -2.88 6.96
CA ALA A 131 4.45 -4.24 7.15
C ALA A 131 3.34 -4.26 8.23
N ALA A 132 2.36 -5.15 8.17
CA ALA A 132 2.26 -6.16 7.10
C ALA A 132 1.07 -5.91 6.15
N ASP A 133 0.38 -4.77 6.22
CA ASP A 133 -0.84 -4.51 5.45
C ASP A 133 -1.88 -5.63 5.61
N GLU A 134 -2.07 -6.10 6.87
CA GLU A 134 -3.06 -7.12 7.22
C GLU A 134 -4.46 -6.49 7.30
N CYS A 135 -5.46 -7.22 6.83
CA CYS A 135 -6.85 -6.75 6.88
C CYS A 135 -7.48 -6.96 8.27
N GLY A 136 -7.91 -5.87 8.89
CA GLY A 136 -8.68 -5.88 10.16
C GLY A 136 -7.90 -6.31 11.40
N THR A 137 -6.58 -6.36 11.36
CA THR A 137 -5.77 -6.87 12.47
C THR A 137 -4.40 -6.19 12.58
N TRP A 138 -3.81 -6.30 13.77
CA TRP A 138 -2.45 -5.88 14.10
C TRP A 138 -1.55 -7.10 14.42
N GLY A 139 -1.77 -8.22 13.71
CA GLY A 139 -1.16 -9.52 14.02
C GLY A 139 0.36 -9.51 14.04
N ILE A 140 0.99 -8.79 13.11
CA ILE A 140 2.45 -8.66 13.02
C ILE A 140 3.08 -8.11 14.31
N SER A 141 2.38 -7.25 15.05
CA SER A 141 2.89 -6.65 16.29
C SER A 141 3.30 -7.70 17.31
N ARG A 142 2.54 -8.81 17.39
CA ARG A 142 2.87 -9.92 18.31
C ARG A 142 4.08 -10.70 17.85
N LEU A 143 4.35 -10.77 16.55
CA LEU A 143 5.54 -11.39 15.98
C LEU A 143 6.76 -10.51 16.25
N MET A 144 6.66 -9.21 16.04
CA MET A 144 7.73 -8.23 16.29
C MET A 144 8.17 -8.23 17.75
N MET A 145 7.25 -8.33 18.72
CA MET A 145 7.57 -8.43 20.13
C MET A 145 8.35 -9.69 20.51
N LYS A 146 8.30 -10.74 19.71
CA LYS A 146 8.98 -12.02 19.92
C LYS A 146 10.23 -12.19 19.06
N ASN A 147 10.33 -11.43 17.99
CA ASN A 147 11.41 -11.51 17.02
C ASN A 147 12.05 -10.13 16.84
N LYS A 148 13.23 -9.97 17.47
CA LYS A 148 13.97 -8.70 17.42
C LYS A 148 14.38 -8.32 15.98
N GLU A 149 14.80 -9.29 15.17
CA GLU A 149 15.20 -9.00 13.78
C GLU A 149 14.03 -8.48 12.96
N LEU A 150 12.85 -9.06 13.12
CA LEU A 150 11.62 -8.55 12.49
C LEU A 150 11.27 -7.15 13.01
N CYS A 151 11.38 -6.93 14.32
CA CYS A 151 11.15 -5.63 14.91
C CYS A 151 12.11 -4.56 14.36
N ASP A 152 13.38 -4.90 14.24
CA ASP A 152 14.39 -3.99 13.67
C ASP A 152 14.18 -3.74 12.17
N ALA A 153 13.64 -4.73 11.44
CA ALA A 153 13.40 -4.65 9.99
C ALA A 153 12.21 -3.79 9.60
N VAL A 154 11.17 -3.73 10.43
CA VAL A 154 9.92 -2.99 10.14
C VAL A 154 10.02 -1.58 10.70
N ASP A 155 9.82 -0.59 9.86
CA ASP A 155 9.79 0.83 10.24
C ASP A 155 8.36 1.30 10.55
N VAL A 156 7.39 0.84 9.77
CA VAL A 156 5.97 1.20 9.84
C VAL A 156 5.11 -0.05 9.97
N ILE A 157 4.15 -0.03 10.90
CA ILE A 157 3.14 -1.08 11.04
C ILE A 157 1.88 -0.61 10.32
N GLY A 158 1.61 -1.19 9.14
CA GLY A 158 0.43 -0.93 8.34
C GLY A 158 -0.69 -1.93 8.61
N SER A 159 -1.93 -1.45 8.69
CA SER A 159 -3.11 -2.29 8.78
C SER A 159 -4.27 -1.71 7.99
N HIS A 160 -5.00 -2.58 7.27
CA HIS A 160 -6.13 -2.22 6.43
C HIS A 160 -7.46 -2.36 7.15
N TYR A 161 -8.42 -1.49 6.88
CA TYR A 161 -9.81 -1.56 7.36
C TYR A 161 -9.91 -1.91 8.85
N THR A 162 -9.01 -1.37 9.63
CA THR A 162 -8.81 -1.77 11.03
C THR A 162 -9.49 -0.82 12.01
N SER A 163 -9.50 -1.22 13.27
CA SER A 163 -9.82 -0.40 14.42
C SER A 163 -8.55 0.15 15.06
N PHE A 164 -8.69 0.81 16.21
CA PHE A 164 -7.56 1.32 16.98
C PHE A 164 -6.51 0.23 17.27
N ALA A 165 -5.27 0.68 17.36
CA ALA A 165 -4.16 -0.18 17.72
C ALA A 165 -4.41 -0.90 19.05
N ASP A 166 -4.09 -2.19 19.11
CA ASP A 166 -4.12 -2.96 20.35
C ASP A 166 -2.94 -2.56 21.26
N ASP A 167 -2.97 -3.02 22.53
CA ASP A 167 -1.94 -2.65 23.52
C ASP A 167 -0.52 -3.10 23.12
N THR A 168 -0.41 -4.18 22.34
CA THR A 168 0.89 -4.65 21.85
C THR A 168 1.44 -3.70 20.79
N THR A 169 0.60 -3.26 19.87
CA THR A 169 0.92 -2.32 18.82
C THR A 169 1.27 -0.94 19.38
N LYS A 170 0.49 -0.46 20.38
CA LYS A 170 0.82 0.79 21.09
C LYS A 170 2.19 0.75 21.76
N LYS A 171 2.56 -0.37 22.39
CA LYS A 171 3.90 -0.54 22.97
C LYS A 171 5.01 -0.44 21.92
N LEU A 172 4.79 -0.94 20.72
CA LEU A 172 5.75 -0.80 19.62
C LEU A 172 5.89 0.66 19.18
N ALA A 173 4.78 1.40 19.10
CA ALA A 173 4.83 2.82 18.78
C ALA A 173 5.55 3.63 19.87
N GLU A 174 5.17 3.47 21.13
CA GLU A 174 5.70 4.25 22.25
C GLU A 174 7.12 3.85 22.67
N GLY A 175 7.42 2.54 22.69
CA GLY A 175 8.67 2.02 23.21
C GLY A 175 9.75 1.73 22.16
N TYR A 176 9.37 1.56 20.90
CA TYR A 176 10.29 1.21 19.82
C TYR A 176 10.27 2.22 18.66
N GLY A 177 9.47 3.29 18.78
CA GLY A 177 9.38 4.36 17.78
C GLY A 177 8.79 3.93 16.45
N LYS A 178 7.93 2.89 16.43
CA LYS A 178 7.28 2.43 15.20
C LYS A 178 6.14 3.35 14.81
N GLU A 179 6.11 3.77 13.55
CA GLU A 179 4.95 4.46 13.00
C GLU A 179 3.79 3.48 12.81
N LEU A 180 2.55 3.94 13.01
CA LEU A 180 1.35 3.16 12.76
C LEU A 180 0.56 3.81 11.63
N TRP A 181 0.24 3.04 10.60
CA TRP A 181 -0.54 3.53 9.46
C TRP A 181 -1.87 2.80 9.35
N PHE A 182 -2.92 3.56 9.09
CA PHE A 182 -4.11 3.03 8.44
C PHE A 182 -3.78 2.97 6.95
N SER A 183 -3.13 1.89 6.55
CA SER A 183 -2.42 1.81 5.26
C SER A 183 -3.31 1.43 4.08
N GLU A 184 -4.58 1.17 4.32
CA GLU A 184 -5.66 1.14 3.33
C GLU A 184 -7.00 1.20 4.03
N GLY A 185 -7.87 2.08 3.57
CA GLY A 185 -9.22 2.14 4.07
C GLY A 185 -10.13 2.97 3.20
N SER A 186 -11.41 2.76 3.40
CA SER A 186 -12.48 3.50 2.72
C SER A 186 -13.60 3.81 3.69
N SER A 187 -14.57 4.56 3.25
CA SER A 187 -15.81 4.77 3.99
C SER A 187 -17.00 4.64 3.03
N PRO A 188 -18.00 3.84 3.39
CA PRO A 188 -18.01 2.85 4.47
C PRO A 188 -17.01 1.71 4.23
N MET A 189 -16.59 1.02 5.30
CA MET A 189 -15.49 0.04 5.25
C MET A 189 -15.82 -1.25 4.50
N THR A 190 -17.09 -1.59 4.28
CA THR A 190 -17.49 -2.81 3.59
C THR A 190 -18.09 -2.53 2.23
N TYR A 191 -17.92 -3.44 1.29
CA TYR A 191 -18.55 -3.34 -0.03
C TYR A 191 -20.07 -3.28 0.02
N ALA A 192 -20.68 -4.04 0.94
CA ALA A 192 -22.11 -4.00 1.12
C ALA A 192 -22.63 -2.63 1.53
N GLN A 193 -21.87 -1.93 2.39
CA GLN A 193 -22.21 -0.56 2.81
C GLN A 193 -21.85 0.49 1.75
N SER A 194 -20.83 0.26 0.92
CA SER A 194 -20.41 1.23 -0.09
C SER A 194 -21.51 1.52 -1.13
N ALA A 195 -22.39 0.56 -1.42
CA ALA A 195 -23.52 0.76 -2.29
C ALA A 195 -24.48 1.85 -1.78
N TYR A 196 -24.59 2.02 -0.48
CA TYR A 196 -25.51 2.98 0.14
C TYR A 196 -25.00 4.43 0.15
N ARG A 197 -23.80 4.70 -0.32
CA ARG A 197 -23.24 6.07 -0.36
C ARG A 197 -24.02 7.00 -1.29
N PHE A 198 -24.75 6.46 -2.24
CA PHE A 198 -25.58 7.21 -3.19
C PHE A 198 -27.07 7.23 -2.81
N ASP A 199 -27.44 6.52 -1.76
CA ASP A 199 -28.80 6.53 -1.24
C ASP A 199 -29.08 7.85 -0.51
N GLU A 200 -30.34 8.18 -0.37
CA GLU A 200 -30.79 9.34 0.40
C GLU A 200 -30.65 9.17 1.90
N GLY A 201 -30.66 10.27 2.63
CA GLY A 201 -30.60 10.30 4.08
C GLY A 201 -29.21 10.00 4.63
N ASN A 202 -29.16 9.21 5.74
CA ASN A 202 -27.90 8.96 6.46
C ASN A 202 -26.92 8.07 5.72
N SER A 203 -27.37 7.37 4.69
CA SER A 203 -26.54 6.48 3.88
C SER A 203 -25.97 7.13 2.62
N GLY A 204 -26.49 8.31 2.24
CA GLY A 204 -26.06 9.01 1.03
C GLY A 204 -24.70 9.70 1.16
N LEU A 205 -24.25 10.32 0.07
CA LEU A 205 -22.95 11.03 0.01
C LEU A 205 -22.82 12.13 1.07
N THR A 206 -23.92 12.79 1.43
CA THR A 206 -23.97 13.82 2.47
C THR A 206 -24.39 13.30 3.84
N GLY A 207 -24.68 12.01 3.94
CA GLY A 207 -25.11 11.37 5.17
C GLY A 207 -23.98 10.90 6.07
N LEU A 208 -24.35 10.19 7.14
CA LEU A 208 -23.40 9.68 8.14
C LEU A 208 -22.40 8.67 7.55
N ASN A 209 -22.81 7.90 6.54
CA ASN A 209 -21.95 6.92 5.85
C ASN A 209 -21.18 7.52 4.65
N GLY A 210 -21.32 8.80 4.41
CA GLY A 210 -20.63 9.55 3.38
C GLY A 210 -19.51 10.41 3.95
N VAL A 211 -19.63 11.73 3.76
CA VAL A 211 -18.60 12.71 4.15
C VAL A 211 -18.28 12.66 5.65
N PHE A 212 -19.30 12.57 6.50
CA PHE A 212 -19.08 12.56 7.96
C PHE A 212 -18.37 11.29 8.44
N ASP A 213 -18.64 10.13 7.83
CA ASP A 213 -17.93 8.89 8.19
C ASP A 213 -16.46 8.97 7.79
N VAL A 214 -16.16 9.48 6.59
CA VAL A 214 -14.78 9.72 6.14
C VAL A 214 -14.04 10.63 7.12
N ALA A 215 -14.61 11.80 7.42
CA ALA A 215 -14.01 12.77 8.31
C ALA A 215 -13.81 12.19 9.73
N ASN A 216 -14.83 11.54 10.26
CA ASN A 216 -14.77 10.92 11.59
C ASN A 216 -13.69 9.82 11.66
N ARG A 217 -13.56 8.98 10.65
CA ARG A 217 -12.51 7.95 10.61
C ARG A 217 -11.12 8.56 10.59
N MET A 218 -10.87 9.52 9.69
CA MET A 218 -9.57 10.20 9.62
C MET A 218 -9.21 10.87 10.94
N ILE A 219 -10.13 11.63 11.53
CA ILE A 219 -9.89 12.31 12.80
C ILE A 219 -9.64 11.31 13.93
N THR A 220 -10.49 10.30 14.07
CA THR A 220 -10.39 9.35 15.20
C THR A 220 -9.18 8.45 15.09
N MET A 221 -8.78 8.02 13.90
CA MET A 221 -7.59 7.20 13.72
C MET A 221 -6.30 7.95 14.06
N VAL A 222 -6.22 9.23 13.74
CA VAL A 222 -5.08 10.07 14.11
C VAL A 222 -5.14 10.47 15.59
N SER A 223 -6.29 10.99 16.07
CA SER A 223 -6.39 11.56 17.43
C SER A 223 -6.43 10.52 18.56
N GLY A 224 -6.98 9.33 18.32
CA GLY A 224 -7.14 8.28 19.32
C GLY A 224 -6.56 6.92 18.93
N GLY A 225 -6.25 6.73 17.64
CA GLY A 225 -5.79 5.47 17.08
C GLY A 225 -4.26 5.29 17.07
N TYR A 226 -3.49 6.29 17.47
CA TYR A 226 -2.02 6.33 17.37
C TYR A 226 -1.46 6.34 15.94
N MET A 227 -2.30 6.57 14.93
CA MET A 227 -1.87 6.52 13.54
C MET A 227 -1.27 7.85 13.11
N THR A 228 -0.15 7.77 12.39
CA THR A 228 0.54 8.94 11.82
C THR A 228 0.11 9.20 10.38
N LEU A 229 -0.53 8.21 9.74
CA LEU A 229 -1.01 8.31 8.36
C LEU A 229 -2.31 7.53 8.17
N TYR A 230 -3.19 8.07 7.30
CA TYR A 230 -4.41 7.43 6.84
C TYR A 230 -4.42 7.41 5.32
N GLU A 231 -4.30 6.24 4.71
CA GLU A 231 -4.39 6.05 3.26
C GLU A 231 -5.81 5.71 2.86
N TYR A 232 -6.44 6.61 2.11
CA TYR A 232 -7.78 6.40 1.58
C TYR A 232 -7.71 5.76 0.19
N GLN A 233 -8.54 4.72 -0.02
CA GLN A 233 -8.59 3.98 -1.28
C GLN A 233 -10.05 3.69 -1.69
N PRO A 234 -10.38 3.95 -2.96
CA PRO A 234 -9.67 4.77 -3.92
C PRO A 234 -9.98 6.27 -3.71
N ALA A 235 -9.02 7.14 -3.98
CA ALA A 235 -9.26 8.57 -3.94
C ALA A 235 -10.15 9.01 -5.12
N VAL A 236 -9.86 8.52 -6.30
CA VAL A 236 -10.62 8.79 -7.54
C VAL A 236 -11.00 7.46 -8.19
N ALA A 237 -12.26 7.31 -8.55
CA ALA A 237 -12.72 6.17 -9.35
C ALA A 237 -13.98 6.52 -10.16
N GLY A 238 -14.19 5.83 -11.27
CA GLY A 238 -15.42 5.88 -12.03
C GLY A 238 -16.52 5.00 -11.43
N TYR A 239 -17.75 5.38 -11.66
CA TYR A 239 -18.91 4.54 -11.42
C TYR A 239 -19.24 3.77 -12.70
N TYR A 240 -19.40 2.46 -12.59
CA TYR A 240 -19.81 1.59 -13.69
C TYR A 240 -21.01 0.76 -13.26
N ASP A 241 -21.99 0.63 -14.16
CA ASP A 241 -23.16 -0.20 -13.91
C ASP A 241 -22.77 -1.64 -13.56
N GLY A 242 -23.35 -2.17 -12.48
CA GLY A 242 -23.08 -3.52 -12.00
C GLY A 242 -21.79 -3.67 -11.17
N VAL A 243 -21.05 -2.58 -10.93
CA VAL A 243 -19.80 -2.58 -10.16
C VAL A 243 -19.98 -1.74 -8.89
N THR A 244 -20.53 -2.35 -7.85
CA THR A 244 -20.93 -1.65 -6.60
C THR A 244 -19.76 -1.22 -5.72
N TYR A 245 -18.62 -1.91 -5.78
CA TYR A 245 -17.48 -1.58 -4.94
C TYR A 245 -16.73 -0.31 -5.37
N CYS A 246 -16.98 0.20 -6.57
CA CYS A 246 -16.43 1.49 -7.03
C CYS A 246 -17.09 2.71 -6.37
N GLN A 247 -18.10 2.51 -5.52
CA GLN A 247 -18.86 3.60 -4.90
C GLN A 247 -18.24 4.11 -3.58
N LYS A 248 -17.02 3.78 -3.29
CA LYS A 248 -16.30 4.21 -2.08
C LYS A 248 -15.28 5.33 -2.31
N GLN A 249 -15.11 5.80 -3.54
CA GLN A 249 -14.17 6.86 -3.90
C GLN A 249 -14.53 8.22 -3.27
N LEU A 250 -13.52 9.05 -3.06
CA LEU A 250 -13.70 10.44 -2.61
C LEU A 250 -14.18 11.33 -3.77
N ILE A 251 -13.64 11.11 -4.96
CA ILE A 251 -14.00 11.83 -6.19
C ILE A 251 -14.55 10.83 -7.18
N ASN A 252 -15.77 11.07 -7.64
CA ASN A 252 -16.40 10.26 -8.68
C ASN A 252 -16.06 10.82 -10.05
N ALA A 253 -15.29 10.07 -10.84
CA ALA A 253 -14.92 10.40 -12.20
C ALA A 253 -15.57 9.40 -13.16
N ASN A 254 -16.78 9.69 -13.63
CA ASN A 254 -17.56 8.80 -14.50
C ASN A 254 -16.93 8.64 -15.88
N THR A 255 -16.09 9.56 -16.29
CA THR A 255 -15.31 9.48 -17.52
C THR A 255 -13.90 9.96 -17.26
N PRO A 256 -12.91 9.58 -18.09
CA PRO A 256 -11.53 10.06 -17.96
C PRO A 256 -11.39 11.59 -18.04
N TRP A 257 -12.40 12.28 -18.54
CA TRP A 257 -12.39 13.69 -18.88
C TRP A 257 -13.28 14.57 -18.00
N ASN A 258 -14.19 13.95 -17.24
CA ASN A 258 -15.17 14.64 -16.39
C ASN A 258 -15.21 13.95 -15.02
N GLY A 259 -14.76 14.65 -14.02
CA GLY A 259 -14.97 14.28 -12.63
C GLY A 259 -16.34 14.73 -12.12
#